data_c0797fc75c627e25633f617b5186de6d
#
_entry.id   c0797fc75c627e25633f617b5186de6d
#
_cell.length_a   1.000
_cell.length_b   1.000
_cell.length_c   1.000
_cell.angle_alpha   90.00
_cell.angle_beta   90.00
_cell.angle_gamma   90.00
#
_symmetry.space_group_name_H-M   'P 1'
#
loop_
_entity.id
_entity.type
_entity.pdbx_description
1 polymer ?
#
loop_
_entity_poly.entity_id
_entity_poly.type
_entity_poly.pdbx_seq_one_letter_code
_entity_poly.pdbx_strand_id
1 'polypeptide(L)'
;MLSCDVCGKDVGKAYRTNRGTGWLAWWEREKGGEREVHAIRVCCHGEDGESRCLDKLERRLGEDQSDGHLDWFTGRWALPQMWRLLRDYQWTEDARERLLDVFTELSRLPAGDGPPNLG
;
A
#
# COMPACT_ATOMS: atom_id res chain seq x y z
N MET A 1 10.64 -8.49 5.19
CA MET A 1 10.07 -9.08 3.96
C MET A 1 8.68 -8.51 3.70
N LEU A 2 8.41 -8.08 2.48
CA LEU A 2 7.12 -7.51 2.12
C LEU A 2 6.23 -8.59 1.51
N SER A 3 5.15 -8.94 2.21
CA SER A 3 4.26 -10.03 1.82
C SER A 3 2.85 -9.53 1.58
N CYS A 4 2.13 -10.19 0.69
CA CYS A 4 0.69 -9.95 0.51
C CYS A 4 -0.05 -10.27 1.80
N ASP A 5 -0.86 -9.32 2.27
CA ASP A 5 -1.61 -9.46 3.53
C ASP A 5 -2.77 -10.46 3.44
N VAL A 6 -3.04 -11.01 2.27
CA VAL A 6 -4.10 -12.01 2.08
C VAL A 6 -3.53 -13.40 1.86
N CYS A 7 -2.65 -13.57 0.86
CA CYS A 7 -2.16 -14.89 0.46
C CYS A 7 -0.73 -15.20 0.93
N GLY A 8 -0.04 -14.21 1.50
CA GLY A 8 1.32 -14.40 2.02
C GLY A 8 2.44 -14.42 0.99
N LYS A 9 2.13 -14.28 -0.30
CA LYS A 9 3.15 -14.26 -1.36
C LYS A 9 4.16 -13.12 -1.09
N ASP A 10 5.45 -13.38 -1.30
CA ASP A 10 6.50 -12.37 -1.18
C ASP A 10 6.41 -11.38 -2.34
N VAL A 11 5.76 -10.25 -2.11
CA VAL A 11 5.56 -9.21 -3.10
C VAL A 11 6.89 -8.52 -3.43
N GLY A 12 7.75 -8.35 -2.44
CA GLY A 12 9.04 -7.72 -2.62
C GLY A 12 9.97 -8.52 -3.53
N LYS A 13 9.94 -9.85 -3.44
CA LYS A 13 10.71 -10.72 -4.34
C LYS A 13 10.15 -10.67 -5.76
N ALA A 14 8.83 -10.77 -5.89
CA ALA A 14 8.16 -10.68 -7.19
C ALA A 14 8.42 -9.32 -7.83
N TYR A 15 8.42 -8.25 -7.05
CA TYR A 15 8.68 -6.91 -7.53
C TYR A 15 10.09 -6.76 -8.12
N ARG A 16 11.10 -7.40 -7.50
CA ARG A 16 12.47 -7.34 -8.01
C ARG A 16 12.63 -7.99 -9.38
N THR A 17 11.77 -8.98 -9.69
CA THR A 17 11.82 -9.72 -10.96
C THR A 17 10.81 -9.21 -11.98
N ASN A 18 9.64 -8.77 -11.51
CA ASN A 18 8.53 -8.27 -12.35
C ASN A 18 7.96 -7.00 -11.71
N ARG A 19 8.37 -5.85 -12.19
CA ARG A 19 7.93 -4.57 -11.62
C ARG A 19 6.41 -4.41 -11.63
N GLY A 20 5.91 -3.74 -10.61
CA GLY A 20 4.50 -3.38 -10.53
C GLY A 20 3.57 -4.53 -10.16
N THR A 21 4.05 -5.55 -9.48
CA THR A 21 3.28 -6.75 -9.17
C THR A 21 2.43 -6.66 -7.91
N GLY A 22 2.02 -5.48 -7.50
CA GLY A 22 1.20 -5.36 -6.30
C GLY A 22 0.59 -4.00 -6.12
N TRP A 23 -0.19 -3.90 -5.05
CA TRP A 23 -0.89 -2.69 -4.65
C TRP A 23 -0.56 -2.34 -3.22
N LEU A 24 -0.49 -1.05 -2.93
CA LEU A 24 -0.62 -0.51 -1.59
C LEU A 24 -2.02 0.08 -1.49
N ALA A 25 -2.79 -0.32 -0.48
CA ALA A 25 -4.17 0.13 -0.31
C ALA A 25 -4.41 0.54 1.14
N TRP A 26 -5.24 1.56 1.34
CA TRP A 26 -5.58 2.04 2.67
C TRP A 26 -7.06 2.38 2.73
N TRP A 27 -7.64 2.22 3.93
CA TRP A 27 -9.08 2.35 4.15
C TRP A 27 -9.37 3.42 5.19
N GLU A 28 -10.26 4.34 4.84
CA GLU A 28 -10.77 5.35 5.75
C GLU A 28 -12.08 4.92 6.36
N ARG A 29 -12.37 5.48 7.52
CA ARG A 29 -13.68 5.38 8.15
C ARG A 29 -14.05 6.73 8.77
N GLU A 30 -15.32 6.97 8.97
CA GLU A 30 -15.80 8.12 9.70
C GLU A 30 -15.97 7.75 11.17
N LYS A 31 -15.47 8.62 12.05
CA LYS A 31 -15.58 8.44 13.49
C LYS A 31 -15.71 9.82 14.14
N GLY A 32 -16.85 10.08 14.80
CA GLY A 32 -17.08 11.34 15.48
C GLY A 32 -17.08 12.56 14.56
N GLY A 33 -17.53 12.41 13.32
CA GLY A 33 -17.55 13.48 12.33
C GLY A 33 -16.23 13.69 11.59
N GLU A 34 -15.18 12.95 11.94
CA GLU A 34 -13.88 13.02 11.29
C GLU A 34 -13.58 11.72 10.55
N ARG A 35 -12.78 11.83 9.49
CA ARG A 35 -12.33 10.66 8.76
C ARG A 35 -10.91 10.30 9.18
N GLU A 36 -10.67 9.00 9.34
CA GLU A 36 -9.33 8.48 9.69
C GLU A 36 -9.04 7.21 8.90
N VAL A 37 -7.76 7.01 8.55
CA VAL A 37 -7.30 5.73 7.98
C VAL A 37 -7.15 4.75 9.14
N HIS A 38 -7.89 3.63 9.07
CA HIS A 38 -7.87 2.61 10.10
C HIS A 38 -7.14 1.33 9.66
N ALA A 39 -6.80 1.22 8.39
CA ALA A 39 -6.11 0.05 7.87
C ALA A 39 -5.27 0.42 6.65
N ILE A 40 -4.09 -0.19 6.54
CA ILE A 40 -3.23 -0.12 5.36
C ILE A 40 -2.72 -1.54 5.09
N ARG A 41 -2.77 -1.96 3.84
CA ARG A 41 -2.43 -3.34 3.44
C ARG A 41 -1.65 -3.35 2.14
N VAL A 42 -0.83 -4.38 2.01
CA VAL A 42 -0.13 -4.70 0.76
C VAL A 42 -0.80 -5.94 0.17
N CYS A 43 -1.07 -5.94 -1.11
CA CYS A 43 -1.62 -7.11 -1.79
C CYS A 43 -0.98 -7.31 -3.17
N CYS A 44 -1.01 -8.55 -3.64
CA CYS A 44 -0.40 -8.93 -4.92
C CYS A 44 -1.38 -8.79 -6.08
N HIS A 45 -0.84 -8.67 -7.30
CA HIS A 45 -1.64 -8.71 -8.54
C HIS A 45 -1.96 -10.14 -8.99
N GLY A 46 -1.20 -11.14 -8.51
CA GLY A 46 -1.18 -12.46 -9.10
C GLY A 46 -0.26 -12.50 -10.33
N GLU A 47 0.02 -13.68 -10.84
CA GLU A 47 0.95 -13.88 -11.97
C GLU A 47 0.41 -13.33 -13.28
N ASP A 48 -0.90 -13.35 -13.43
CA ASP A 48 -1.62 -12.92 -14.64
C ASP A 48 -2.38 -11.60 -14.45
N GLY A 49 -2.20 -10.93 -13.32
CA GLY A 49 -2.94 -9.72 -12.99
C GLY A 49 -4.35 -9.98 -12.47
N GLU A 50 -4.71 -11.22 -12.24
CA GLU A 50 -6.06 -11.61 -11.81
C GLU A 50 -6.18 -11.92 -10.31
N SER A 51 -5.22 -11.48 -9.52
CA SER A 51 -5.30 -11.67 -8.07
C SER A 51 -6.55 -10.99 -7.50
N ARG A 52 -7.30 -11.74 -6.71
CA ARG A 52 -8.47 -11.23 -6.02
C ARG A 52 -8.18 -10.82 -4.57
N CYS A 53 -6.92 -10.67 -4.24
CA CYS A 53 -6.52 -10.30 -2.89
C CYS A 53 -7.06 -8.93 -2.48
N LEU A 54 -7.03 -7.95 -3.38
CA LEU A 54 -7.61 -6.64 -3.13
C LEU A 54 -9.12 -6.72 -2.89
N ASP A 55 -9.83 -7.50 -3.70
CA ASP A 55 -11.28 -7.71 -3.54
C ASP A 55 -11.62 -8.33 -2.18
N LYS A 56 -10.80 -9.29 -1.73
CA LYS A 56 -10.98 -9.92 -0.42
C LYS A 56 -10.78 -8.91 0.71
N LEU A 57 -9.82 -8.02 0.57
CA LEU A 57 -9.59 -6.96 1.55
C LEU A 57 -10.75 -5.96 1.57
N GLU A 58 -11.29 -5.58 0.42
CA GLU A 58 -12.44 -4.70 0.33
C GLU A 58 -13.66 -5.29 1.04
N ARG A 59 -13.89 -6.59 0.90
CA ARG A 59 -14.99 -7.27 1.60
C ARG A 59 -14.83 -7.23 3.12
N ARG A 60 -13.61 -7.21 3.62
CA ARG A 60 -13.31 -7.18 5.05
C ARG A 60 -13.29 -5.77 5.63
N LEU A 61 -12.79 -4.81 4.86
CA LEU A 61 -12.44 -3.47 5.36
C LEU A 61 -13.36 -2.37 4.81
N GLY A 62 -14.21 -2.69 3.84
CA GLY A 62 -15.19 -1.75 3.31
C GLY A 62 -14.79 -1.16 1.96
N GLU A 63 -15.61 -0.23 1.48
CA GLU A 63 -15.48 0.36 0.17
C GLU A 63 -14.72 1.70 0.16
N ASP A 64 -14.51 2.31 1.32
CA ASP A 64 -13.80 3.59 1.44
C ASP A 64 -12.29 3.38 1.36
N GLN A 65 -11.86 2.93 0.20
CA GLN A 65 -10.50 2.51 -0.09
C GLN A 65 -9.85 3.44 -1.09
N SER A 66 -8.57 3.73 -0.84
CA SER A 66 -7.67 4.32 -1.84
C SER A 66 -6.52 3.36 -2.09
N ASP A 67 -5.99 3.35 -3.29
CA ASP A 67 -4.89 2.46 -3.63
C ASP A 67 -3.93 3.08 -4.64
N GLY A 68 -2.79 2.41 -4.82
CA GLY A 68 -1.82 2.74 -5.83
C GLY A 68 -0.93 1.54 -6.12
N HIS A 69 -0.32 1.53 -7.30
CA HIS A 69 0.65 0.51 -7.66
C HIS A 69 1.87 0.60 -6.75
N LEU A 70 2.44 -0.55 -6.39
CA LEU A 70 3.62 -0.58 -5.49
C LEU A 70 4.79 0.24 -6.04
N ASP A 71 4.99 0.28 -7.35
CA ASP A 71 6.08 1.03 -7.96
C ASP A 71 5.98 2.55 -7.78
N TRP A 72 4.84 3.04 -7.30
CA TRP A 72 4.70 4.46 -6.93
C TRP A 72 5.32 4.77 -5.58
N PHE A 73 5.62 3.75 -4.78
CA PHE A 73 5.99 3.89 -3.37
C PHE A 73 7.36 3.28 -3.03
N THR A 74 8.10 2.79 -4.02
CA THR A 74 9.33 2.02 -3.78
C THR A 74 10.59 2.86 -3.94
N GLY A 75 11.66 2.43 -3.27
CA GLY A 75 12.97 3.07 -3.35
C GLY A 75 12.91 4.53 -2.95
N ARG A 76 13.41 5.41 -3.82
CA ARG A 76 13.44 6.87 -3.58
C ARG A 76 12.06 7.51 -3.44
N TRP A 77 11.00 6.85 -3.92
CA TRP A 77 9.63 7.35 -3.82
C TRP A 77 9.00 7.11 -2.46
N ALA A 78 9.56 6.18 -1.68
CA ALA A 78 8.95 5.77 -0.41
C ALA A 78 8.82 6.93 0.58
N LEU A 79 9.88 7.68 0.84
CA LEU A 79 9.86 8.76 1.83
C LEU A 79 8.90 9.90 1.45
N PRO A 80 8.97 10.47 0.23
CA PRO A 80 8.01 11.51 -0.17
C PRO A 80 6.55 11.05 -0.11
N GLN A 81 6.27 9.83 -0.52
CA GLN A 81 4.91 9.29 -0.50
C GLN A 81 4.42 9.03 0.91
N MET A 82 5.28 8.53 1.79
CA MET A 82 4.94 8.36 3.21
C MET A 82 4.57 9.70 3.85
N TRP A 83 5.37 10.74 3.61
CA TRP A 83 5.09 12.09 4.11
C TRP A 83 3.76 12.62 3.58
N ARG A 84 3.47 12.42 2.30
CA ARG A 84 2.21 12.83 1.70
C ARG A 84 1.02 12.16 2.38
N LEU A 85 1.09 10.85 2.60
CA LEU A 85 0.02 10.10 3.26
C LEU A 85 -0.16 10.55 4.71
N LEU A 86 0.93 10.78 5.44
CA LEU A 86 0.86 11.26 6.81
C LEU A 86 0.27 12.67 6.90
N ARG A 87 0.53 13.51 5.92
CA ARG A 87 0.03 14.89 5.87
C ARG A 87 -1.44 14.97 5.44
N ASP A 88 -1.81 14.16 4.43
CA ASP A 88 -3.11 14.31 3.76
C ASP A 88 -4.24 13.54 4.46
N TYR A 89 -3.90 12.62 5.36
CA TYR A 89 -4.86 11.78 6.07
C TYR A 89 -4.61 11.82 7.57
N GLN A 90 -5.67 11.57 8.34
CA GLN A 90 -5.53 11.25 9.76
C GLN A 90 -5.44 9.74 9.90
N TRP A 91 -4.62 9.27 10.84
CA TRP A 91 -4.28 7.86 11.00
C TRP A 91 -4.59 7.39 12.41
N THR A 92 -5.19 6.21 12.54
CA THR A 92 -5.22 5.52 13.83
C THR A 92 -3.79 5.15 14.22
N GLU A 93 -3.53 4.94 15.50
CA GLU A 93 -2.21 4.55 15.99
C GLU A 93 -1.72 3.26 15.32
N ASP A 94 -2.58 2.23 15.28
CA ASP A 94 -2.24 0.94 14.67
C ASP A 94 -1.95 1.08 13.16
N ALA A 95 -2.76 1.84 12.45
CA ALA A 95 -2.57 2.04 11.01
C ALA A 95 -1.28 2.82 10.74
N ARG A 96 -0.95 3.81 11.58
CA ARG A 96 0.29 4.57 11.44
C ARG A 96 1.52 3.71 11.67
N GLU A 97 1.50 2.85 12.69
CA GLU A 97 2.60 1.91 12.92
C GLU A 97 2.79 0.98 11.73
N ARG A 98 1.71 0.47 11.18
CA ARG A 98 1.74 -0.38 9.99
C ARG A 98 2.29 0.38 8.78
N LEU A 99 1.89 1.64 8.60
CA LEU A 99 2.41 2.51 7.55
C LEU A 99 3.94 2.60 7.63
N LEU A 100 4.48 2.87 8.81
CA LEU A 100 5.93 3.01 9.01
C LEU A 100 6.66 1.71 8.68
N ASP A 101 6.13 0.57 9.12
CA ASP A 101 6.71 -0.74 8.84
C ASP A 101 6.70 -1.04 7.34
N VAL A 102 5.57 -0.80 6.68
CA VAL A 102 5.43 -1.05 5.23
C VAL A 102 6.40 -0.17 4.45
N PHE A 103 6.46 1.13 4.77
CA PHE A 103 7.35 2.04 4.04
C PHE A 103 8.83 1.78 4.31
N THR A 104 9.18 1.25 5.47
CA THR A 104 10.54 0.77 5.72
C THR A 104 10.94 -0.32 4.72
N GLU A 105 10.03 -1.28 4.48
CA GLU A 105 10.27 -2.35 3.49
C GLU A 105 10.25 -1.81 2.06
N LEU A 106 9.29 -0.94 1.73
CA LEU A 106 9.19 -0.33 0.40
C LEU A 106 10.45 0.46 0.02
N SER A 107 11.04 1.16 0.99
CA SER A 107 12.25 1.96 0.75
C SER A 107 13.47 1.11 0.35
N ARG A 108 13.46 -0.16 0.69
CA ARG A 108 14.54 -1.11 0.39
C ARG A 108 14.41 -1.75 -0.99
N LEU A 109 13.27 -1.60 -1.65
CA LEU A 109 13.05 -2.13 -2.99
C LEU A 109 13.61 -1.16 -4.05
N PRO A 110 13.98 -1.67 -5.25
CA PRO A 110 14.38 -0.78 -6.34
C PRO A 110 13.27 0.22 -6.66
N ALA A 111 13.65 1.46 -6.97
CA ALA A 111 12.68 2.48 -7.32
C ALA A 111 11.92 2.10 -8.59
N GLY A 112 10.59 2.17 -8.53
CA GLY A 112 9.72 2.01 -9.67
C GLY A 112 9.55 3.32 -10.44
N ASP A 113 8.50 3.40 -11.24
CA ASP A 113 8.22 4.57 -12.09
C ASP A 113 7.79 5.80 -11.30
N GLY A 114 7.36 5.61 -10.06
CA GLY A 114 6.84 6.68 -9.23
C GLY A 114 5.38 7.02 -9.54
N PRO A 115 4.77 7.91 -8.75
CA PRO A 115 3.38 8.28 -8.93
C PRO A 115 3.18 9.06 -10.25
N PRO A 116 1.98 8.92 -10.89
CA PRO A 116 1.76 9.41 -12.25
C PRO A 116 1.76 10.94 -12.40
N ASN A 117 1.64 11.70 -11.35
CA ASN A 117 1.53 13.16 -11.40
C ASN A 117 2.74 13.89 -10.84
N LEU A 118 3.91 13.27 -10.89
CA LEU A 118 5.16 13.96 -10.58
C LEU A 118 5.68 14.62 -11.86
N GLY A 119 5.27 15.83 -12.02
CA GLY A 119 5.82 16.65 -13.10
C GLY A 119 7.12 17.31 -12.71
#